data_c45c86aad37051140ebc4cd4af058596
#
_entry.id   c45c86aad37051140ebc4cd4af058596
#
_cell.length_a   1.000
_cell.length_b   1.000
_cell.length_c   1.000
_cell.angle_alpha   90.00
_cell.angle_beta   90.00
_cell.angle_gamma   90.00
#
_symmetry.space_group_name_H-M   'P 1'
#
loop_
_entity.id
_entity.type
_entity.pdbx_description
1 polymer ?
#
loop_
_entity_poly.entity_id
_entity_poly.type
_entity_poly.pdbx_seq_one_letter_code
_entity_poly.pdbx_strand_id
1 'polypeptide(L)'
;MSTVEQETTAAQNGGGAPTIAVENPATGDTIAHVPDLSAPEVAALAKRARTAQPGWEALGFEGRAEVFREMRRWLVQNRQRVVQTIVAETGKTREDAQTTELFLILDSLSFWAKKGPKFLADERVRGTSPFTIGKKMYVRYRPYGLIGVIGPWNYPLSNSFGDCIPALMAGNSVILKPSEVTPLTSLLVEEGLNASGAPDD
;
A
#
# COMPACT_ATOMS: atom_id res chain seq x y z
N MET A 1 14.47 -55.89 15.20
CA MET A 1 13.88 -55.04 14.15
C MET A 1 12.53 -54.60 14.71
N SER A 2 12.48 -53.39 15.19
CA SER A 2 11.23 -52.78 15.69
C SER A 2 11.07 -51.46 15.01
N THR A 3 10.05 -51.39 14.19
CA THR A 3 9.65 -50.23 13.39
C THR A 3 8.92 -49.29 14.33
N VAL A 4 9.48 -48.12 14.59
CA VAL A 4 8.79 -47.04 15.32
C VAL A 4 7.96 -46.30 14.30
N GLU A 5 6.65 -46.53 14.30
CA GLU A 5 5.65 -45.67 13.61
C GLU A 5 5.56 -44.36 14.39
N GLN A 6 5.99 -43.27 13.75
CA GLN A 6 5.71 -41.93 14.23
C GLN A 6 4.27 -41.57 13.77
N GLU A 7 3.35 -41.67 14.73
CA GLU A 7 2.02 -41.05 14.59
C GLU A 7 2.19 -39.52 14.56
N THR A 8 2.03 -38.95 13.38
CA THR A 8 1.87 -37.51 13.23
C THR A 8 0.48 -37.14 13.71
N THR A 9 0.39 -36.65 14.94
CA THR A 9 -0.85 -36.12 15.49
C THR A 9 -1.21 -34.86 14.75
N ALA A 10 -2.14 -34.94 13.78
CA ALA A 10 -2.77 -33.80 13.18
C ALA A 10 -3.58 -33.08 14.27
N ALA A 11 -3.10 -31.93 14.67
CA ALA A 11 -3.87 -31.01 15.51
C ALA A 11 -5.16 -30.64 14.80
N GLN A 12 -6.31 -31.02 15.36
CA GLN A 12 -7.63 -30.64 14.92
C GLN A 12 -7.78 -29.14 15.15
N ASN A 13 -7.57 -28.34 14.08
CA ASN A 13 -7.89 -26.93 14.08
C ASN A 13 -9.40 -26.75 14.07
N GLY A 14 -9.93 -26.18 15.15
CA GLY A 14 -11.29 -25.62 15.17
C GLY A 14 -11.46 -24.62 14.03
N GLY A 15 -12.64 -24.63 13.37
CA GLY A 15 -12.93 -24.01 12.09
C GLY A 15 -12.86 -22.48 12.00
N GLY A 16 -11.69 -21.88 12.28
CA GLY A 16 -11.33 -20.50 11.98
C GLY A 16 -10.65 -20.40 10.60
N ALA A 17 -10.80 -19.25 9.91
CA ALA A 17 -10.05 -18.98 8.70
C ALA A 17 -8.53 -19.05 8.97
N PRO A 18 -7.70 -19.50 8.00
CA PRO A 18 -6.26 -19.58 8.18
C PRO A 18 -5.67 -18.21 8.50
N THR A 19 -4.70 -18.17 9.44
CA THR A 19 -4.03 -16.94 9.85
C THR A 19 -2.53 -17.12 9.86
N ILE A 20 -1.81 -16.01 9.66
CA ILE A 20 -0.35 -15.91 9.77
C ILE A 20 -0.03 -15.26 11.11
N ALA A 21 0.80 -15.90 11.93
CA ALA A 21 1.32 -15.31 13.15
C ALA A 21 2.40 -14.27 12.80
N VAL A 22 2.32 -13.09 13.42
CA VAL A 22 3.33 -12.04 13.32
C VAL A 22 4.16 -12.04 14.58
N GLU A 23 5.47 -12.15 14.43
CA GLU A 23 6.42 -12.28 15.52
C GLU A 23 7.22 -10.98 15.71
N ASN A 24 7.52 -10.65 16.96
CA ASN A 24 8.52 -9.63 17.29
C ASN A 24 9.91 -10.28 17.23
N PRO A 25 10.77 -9.94 16.27
CA PRO A 25 12.07 -10.60 16.10
C PRO A 25 13.06 -10.32 17.23
N ALA A 26 12.80 -9.31 18.07
CA ALA A 26 13.67 -8.99 19.21
C ALA A 26 13.35 -9.84 20.45
N THR A 27 12.11 -10.33 20.59
CA THR A 27 11.68 -11.10 21.78
C THR A 27 11.26 -12.54 21.45
N GLY A 28 10.91 -12.82 20.19
CA GLY A 28 10.33 -14.10 19.77
C GLY A 28 8.83 -14.24 20.10
N ASP A 29 8.20 -13.19 20.64
CA ASP A 29 6.79 -13.24 21.00
C ASP A 29 5.90 -13.04 19.76
N THR A 30 4.81 -13.81 19.67
CA THR A 30 3.74 -13.52 18.71
C THR A 30 2.98 -12.27 19.16
N ILE A 31 2.98 -11.21 18.33
CA ILE A 31 2.37 -9.92 18.63
C ILE A 31 0.99 -9.73 17.97
N ALA A 32 0.68 -10.50 16.93
CA ALA A 32 -0.60 -10.46 16.25
C ALA A 32 -0.82 -11.70 15.38
N HIS A 33 -2.06 -11.87 14.88
CA HIS A 33 -2.40 -12.77 13.79
C HIS A 33 -3.11 -11.99 12.70
N VAL A 34 -2.76 -12.22 11.44
CA VAL A 34 -3.39 -11.61 10.28
C VAL A 34 -4.02 -12.70 9.40
N PRO A 35 -5.08 -12.39 8.64
CA PRO A 35 -5.68 -13.36 7.73
C PRO A 35 -4.69 -13.84 6.67
N ASP A 36 -4.69 -15.14 6.38
CA ASP A 36 -4.02 -15.72 5.22
C ASP A 36 -5.05 -15.89 4.10
N LEU A 37 -5.06 -14.94 3.17
CA LEU A 37 -6.09 -14.87 2.14
C LEU A 37 -5.82 -15.87 1.03
N SER A 38 -6.84 -16.64 0.70
CA SER A 38 -6.85 -17.55 -0.45
C SER A 38 -6.88 -16.80 -1.78
N ALA A 39 -6.49 -17.47 -2.86
CA ALA A 39 -6.54 -16.90 -4.22
C ALA A 39 -7.93 -16.38 -4.62
N PRO A 40 -9.07 -17.04 -4.31
CA PRO A 40 -10.40 -16.49 -4.55
C PRO A 40 -10.70 -15.20 -3.78
N GLU A 41 -10.24 -15.07 -2.52
CA GLU A 41 -10.42 -13.85 -1.71
C GLU A 41 -9.60 -12.70 -2.28
N VAL A 42 -8.35 -12.94 -2.69
CA VAL A 42 -7.53 -11.93 -3.38
C VAL A 42 -8.18 -11.50 -4.70
N ALA A 43 -8.77 -12.45 -5.47
CA ALA A 43 -9.51 -12.11 -6.68
C ALA A 43 -10.76 -11.25 -6.39
N ALA A 44 -11.46 -11.50 -5.28
CA ALA A 44 -12.57 -10.68 -4.83
C ALA A 44 -12.12 -9.25 -4.46
N LEU A 45 -11.01 -9.09 -3.74
CA LEU A 45 -10.38 -7.79 -3.46
C LEU A 45 -10.04 -7.04 -4.76
N ALA A 46 -9.44 -7.74 -5.73
CA ALA A 46 -9.10 -7.14 -7.02
C ALA A 46 -10.35 -6.64 -7.77
N LYS A 47 -11.45 -7.37 -7.69
CA LYS A 47 -12.74 -6.97 -8.28
C LYS A 47 -13.29 -5.71 -7.59
N ARG A 48 -13.30 -5.66 -6.24
CA ARG A 48 -13.73 -4.49 -5.49
C ARG A 48 -12.91 -3.26 -5.84
N ALA A 49 -11.57 -3.37 -5.78
CA ALA A 49 -10.66 -2.30 -6.11
C ALA A 49 -10.86 -1.75 -7.53
N ARG A 50 -11.14 -2.62 -8.52
CA ARG A 50 -11.49 -2.19 -9.88
C ARG A 50 -12.84 -1.47 -9.95
N THR A 51 -13.78 -1.83 -9.09
CA THR A 51 -15.10 -1.17 -9.02
C THR A 51 -15.00 0.21 -8.39
N ALA A 52 -14.14 0.41 -7.39
CA ALA A 52 -13.93 1.68 -6.71
C ALA A 52 -13.08 2.67 -7.54
N GLN A 53 -12.20 2.18 -8.40
CA GLN A 53 -11.25 2.99 -9.15
C GLN A 53 -11.84 4.18 -9.93
N PRO A 54 -12.97 4.05 -10.65
CA PRO A 54 -13.54 5.20 -11.36
C PRO A 54 -13.94 6.36 -10.44
N GLY A 55 -14.44 6.05 -9.23
CA GLY A 55 -14.74 7.07 -8.21
C GLY A 55 -13.48 7.78 -7.72
N TRP A 56 -12.40 7.03 -7.49
CA TRP A 56 -11.10 7.58 -7.13
C TRP A 56 -10.50 8.47 -8.24
N GLU A 57 -10.57 8.02 -9.50
CA GLU A 57 -10.12 8.81 -10.65
C GLU A 57 -10.92 10.11 -10.78
N ALA A 58 -12.24 10.05 -10.58
CA ALA A 58 -13.14 11.19 -10.69
C ALA A 58 -12.87 12.31 -9.68
N LEU A 59 -12.19 12.05 -8.55
CA LEU A 59 -11.73 13.09 -7.61
C LEU A 59 -10.77 14.08 -8.27
N GLY A 60 -10.17 13.72 -9.39
CA GLY A 60 -9.14 14.54 -10.05
C GLY A 60 -7.87 14.65 -9.19
N PHE A 61 -6.91 15.40 -9.67
CA PHE A 61 -5.64 15.56 -8.96
C PHE A 61 -5.78 16.26 -7.62
N GLU A 62 -6.63 17.29 -7.55
CA GLU A 62 -6.80 18.08 -6.32
C GLU A 62 -7.51 17.28 -5.24
N GLY A 63 -8.57 16.53 -5.57
CA GLY A 63 -9.26 15.69 -4.58
C GLY A 63 -8.34 14.61 -4.02
N ARG A 64 -7.55 13.94 -4.87
CA ARG A 64 -6.55 12.95 -4.42
C ARG A 64 -5.43 13.59 -3.59
N ALA A 65 -4.99 14.81 -3.97
CA ALA A 65 -4.01 15.54 -3.18
C ALA A 65 -4.53 15.91 -1.79
N GLU A 66 -5.84 16.20 -1.65
CA GLU A 66 -6.44 16.46 -0.33
C GLU A 66 -6.41 15.20 0.55
N VAL A 67 -6.78 14.03 0.01
CA VAL A 67 -6.65 12.76 0.75
C VAL A 67 -5.20 12.54 1.22
N PHE A 68 -4.20 12.86 0.38
CA PHE A 68 -2.80 12.74 0.77
C PHE A 68 -2.39 13.72 1.89
N ARG A 69 -2.96 14.94 1.89
CA ARG A 69 -2.72 15.91 2.97
C ARG A 69 -3.35 15.43 4.29
N GLU A 70 -4.54 14.83 4.23
CA GLU A 70 -5.21 14.24 5.40
C GLU A 70 -4.45 13.02 5.91
N MET A 71 -4.04 12.10 5.03
CA MET A 71 -3.21 10.94 5.40
C MET A 71 -1.90 11.39 6.07
N ARG A 72 -1.26 12.43 5.55
CA ARG A 72 -0.07 13.01 6.16
C ARG A 72 -0.36 13.55 7.56
N ARG A 73 -1.50 14.23 7.77
CA ARG A 73 -1.92 14.72 9.09
C ARG A 73 -2.18 13.56 10.04
N TRP A 74 -2.87 12.53 9.58
CA TRP A 74 -3.14 11.33 10.35
C TRP A 74 -1.85 10.64 10.80
N LEU A 75 -0.88 10.45 9.91
CA LEU A 75 0.43 9.86 10.24
C LEU A 75 1.19 10.67 11.28
N VAL A 76 1.16 12.00 11.20
CA VAL A 76 1.81 12.87 12.20
C VAL A 76 1.13 12.74 13.57
N GLN A 77 -0.20 12.71 13.61
CA GLN A 77 -0.98 12.55 14.84
C GLN A 77 -0.76 11.16 15.47
N ASN A 78 -0.65 10.12 14.66
CA ASN A 78 -0.46 8.73 15.08
C ASN A 78 1.01 8.28 15.07
N ARG A 79 1.99 9.20 14.95
CA ARG A 79 3.41 8.89 14.74
C ARG A 79 3.99 7.91 15.75
N GLN A 80 3.58 8.00 17.02
CA GLN A 80 4.08 7.10 18.05
C GLN A 80 3.62 5.66 17.81
N ARG A 81 2.35 5.47 17.50
CA ARG A 81 1.75 4.16 17.18
C ARG A 81 2.40 3.57 15.93
N VAL A 82 2.53 4.35 14.86
CA VAL A 82 3.16 3.91 13.61
C VAL A 82 4.60 3.45 13.85
N VAL A 83 5.42 4.26 14.52
CA VAL A 83 6.81 3.92 14.83
C VAL A 83 6.89 2.70 15.75
N GLN A 84 6.02 2.59 16.76
CA GLN A 84 6.01 1.42 17.66
C GLN A 84 5.66 0.13 16.90
N THR A 85 4.71 0.17 15.97
CA THR A 85 4.35 -0.99 15.15
C THR A 85 5.51 -1.41 14.26
N ILE A 86 6.15 -0.46 13.56
CA ILE A 86 7.34 -0.76 12.73
C ILE A 86 8.45 -1.40 13.58
N VAL A 87 8.77 -0.84 14.74
CA VAL A 87 9.78 -1.38 15.65
C VAL A 87 9.40 -2.78 16.13
N ALA A 88 8.14 -3.00 16.47
CA ALA A 88 7.68 -4.28 17.01
C ALA A 88 7.77 -5.41 15.98
N GLU A 89 7.43 -5.15 14.71
CA GLU A 89 7.44 -6.21 13.69
C GLU A 89 8.76 -6.33 12.92
N THR A 90 9.66 -5.33 12.99
CA THR A 90 10.95 -5.36 12.26
C THR A 90 12.18 -5.53 13.15
N GLY A 91 12.08 -5.21 14.45
CA GLY A 91 13.21 -5.17 15.36
C GLY A 91 14.18 -3.98 15.15
N LYS A 92 13.88 -3.04 14.23
CA LYS A 92 14.75 -1.87 14.00
C LYS A 92 14.64 -0.83 15.12
N THR A 93 15.58 0.12 15.16
CA THR A 93 15.56 1.19 16.16
C THR A 93 14.41 2.19 15.89
N ARG A 94 14.00 2.94 16.91
CA ARG A 94 12.98 4.00 16.75
C ARG A 94 13.45 5.11 15.83
N GLU A 95 14.71 5.45 15.90
CA GLU A 95 15.35 6.49 15.07
C GLU A 95 15.33 6.09 13.60
N ASP A 96 15.63 4.83 13.29
CA ASP A 96 15.56 4.29 11.94
C ASP A 96 14.12 4.27 11.43
N ALA A 97 13.16 3.76 12.20
CA ALA A 97 11.75 3.76 11.83
C ALA A 97 11.19 5.18 11.59
N GLN A 98 11.65 6.18 12.36
CA GLN A 98 11.24 7.57 12.19
C GLN A 98 11.82 8.22 10.93
N THR A 99 13.13 8.03 10.69
CA THR A 99 13.85 8.75 9.63
C THR A 99 13.74 8.09 8.28
N THR A 100 13.88 6.77 8.20
CA THR A 100 13.93 6.04 6.94
C THR A 100 12.57 5.54 6.47
N GLU A 101 11.55 5.56 7.33
CA GLU A 101 10.21 5.14 6.96
C GLU A 101 9.18 6.27 7.11
N LEU A 102 8.88 6.69 8.34
CA LEU A 102 7.82 7.66 8.54
C LEU A 102 8.12 9.00 7.85
N PHE A 103 9.34 9.54 8.03
CA PHE A 103 9.71 10.83 7.42
C PHE A 103 9.67 10.76 5.88
N LEU A 104 10.18 9.67 5.28
CA LEU A 104 10.17 9.49 3.83
C LEU A 104 8.73 9.44 3.27
N ILE A 105 7.81 8.80 3.98
CA ILE A 105 6.40 8.76 3.55
C ILE A 105 5.71 10.10 3.70
N LEU A 106 5.98 10.85 4.78
CA LEU A 106 5.45 12.20 4.95
C LEU A 106 5.93 13.15 3.84
N ASP A 107 7.19 13.02 3.42
CA ASP A 107 7.76 13.78 2.30
C ASP A 107 7.16 13.34 0.96
N SER A 108 7.07 12.02 0.71
CA SER A 108 6.50 11.44 -0.50
C SER A 108 5.05 11.89 -0.71
N LEU A 109 4.19 11.82 0.32
CA LEU A 109 2.82 12.32 0.25
C LEU A 109 2.76 13.79 -0.14
N SER A 110 3.63 14.63 0.48
CA SER A 110 3.71 16.07 0.18
C SER A 110 4.20 16.32 -1.24
N PHE A 111 5.21 15.57 -1.68
CA PHE A 111 5.78 15.68 -3.02
C PHE A 111 4.74 15.34 -4.09
N TRP A 112 4.09 14.17 -3.97
CA TRP A 112 3.14 13.71 -4.98
C TRP A 112 1.86 14.56 -5.00
N ALA A 113 1.36 15.00 -3.84
CA ALA A 113 0.24 15.95 -3.77
C ALA A 113 0.55 17.26 -4.53
N LYS A 114 1.79 17.73 -4.48
CA LYS A 114 2.21 18.99 -5.11
C LYS A 114 2.67 18.84 -6.56
N LYS A 115 3.36 17.74 -6.90
CA LYS A 115 4.06 17.56 -8.17
C LYS A 115 3.39 16.56 -9.12
N GLY A 116 2.54 15.65 -8.61
CA GLY A 116 1.83 14.65 -9.41
C GLY A 116 1.12 15.24 -10.62
N PRO A 117 0.34 16.33 -10.50
CA PRO A 117 -0.33 16.94 -11.63
C PRO A 117 0.62 17.37 -12.76
N LYS A 118 1.83 17.82 -12.42
CA LYS A 118 2.82 18.25 -13.42
C LYS A 118 3.40 17.08 -14.20
N PHE A 119 3.66 15.94 -13.54
CA PHE A 119 4.22 14.76 -14.19
C PHE A 119 3.21 14.04 -15.10
N LEU A 120 1.92 14.18 -14.78
CA LEU A 120 0.84 13.49 -15.49
C LEU A 120 0.04 14.43 -16.39
N ALA A 121 0.52 15.66 -16.60
CA ALA A 121 -0.09 16.62 -17.54
C ALA A 121 0.04 16.14 -18.99
N ASP A 122 -0.95 16.51 -19.82
CA ASP A 122 -0.88 16.28 -21.26
C ASP A 122 0.38 16.91 -21.85
N GLU A 123 1.17 16.14 -22.57
CA GLU A 123 2.37 16.61 -23.26
C GLU A 123 2.05 16.95 -24.72
N ARG A 124 2.26 18.21 -25.12
CA ARG A 124 2.07 18.62 -26.49
C ARG A 124 3.18 18.08 -27.38
N VAL A 125 2.82 17.32 -28.41
CA VAL A 125 3.72 16.78 -29.42
C VAL A 125 3.69 17.67 -30.66
N ARG A 126 4.86 18.02 -31.20
CA ARG A 126 4.96 18.72 -32.50
C ARG A 126 4.94 17.71 -33.63
N GLY A 127 4.07 17.91 -34.60
CA GLY A 127 4.06 17.10 -35.80
C GLY A 127 5.28 17.41 -36.69
N THR A 128 5.85 16.36 -37.26
CA THR A 128 7.00 16.44 -38.18
C THR A 128 6.61 16.20 -39.64
N SER A 129 5.34 15.83 -39.87
CA SER A 129 4.83 15.53 -41.22
C SER A 129 3.88 16.60 -41.76
N PRO A 130 3.87 16.87 -43.05
CA PRO A 130 2.86 17.74 -43.67
C PRO A 130 1.42 17.35 -43.34
N PHE A 131 1.14 16.06 -43.13
CA PHE A 131 -0.19 15.56 -42.75
C PHE A 131 -0.62 15.95 -41.33
N THR A 132 0.29 16.50 -40.54
CA THR A 132 0.02 16.97 -39.18
C THR A 132 -0.13 18.48 -39.08
N ILE A 133 -0.01 19.21 -40.20
CA ILE A 133 -0.21 20.65 -40.24
C ILE A 133 -1.63 20.98 -39.79
N GLY A 134 -1.77 21.93 -38.87
CA GLY A 134 -3.06 22.35 -38.30
C GLY A 134 -3.64 21.43 -37.23
N LYS A 135 -3.02 20.26 -36.96
CA LYS A 135 -3.46 19.33 -35.90
C LYS A 135 -2.79 19.65 -34.58
N LYS A 136 -3.54 19.52 -33.48
CA LYS A 136 -3.03 19.56 -32.12
C LYS A 136 -2.87 18.10 -31.63
N MET A 137 -1.65 17.70 -31.37
CA MET A 137 -1.33 16.34 -30.92
C MET A 137 -0.82 16.37 -29.48
N TYR A 138 -1.25 15.39 -28.69
CA TYR A 138 -0.89 15.27 -27.29
C TYR A 138 -0.62 13.81 -26.94
N VAL A 139 0.34 13.58 -26.03
CA VAL A 139 0.44 12.36 -25.24
C VAL A 139 -0.36 12.60 -23.97
N ARG A 140 -1.28 11.68 -23.67
CA ARG A 140 -2.13 11.76 -22.49
C ARG A 140 -1.89 10.52 -21.63
N TYR A 141 -1.57 10.74 -20.36
CA TYR A 141 -1.42 9.68 -19.38
C TYR A 141 -2.79 9.29 -18.82
N ARG A 142 -3.01 7.98 -18.66
CA ARG A 142 -4.21 7.44 -18.05
C ARG A 142 -3.86 6.37 -17.04
N PRO A 143 -4.65 6.20 -15.97
CA PRO A 143 -4.44 5.12 -15.02
C PRO A 143 -4.64 3.75 -15.69
N TYR A 144 -3.91 2.75 -15.23
CA TYR A 144 -4.12 1.34 -15.59
C TYR A 144 -5.40 0.75 -14.98
N GLY A 145 -5.95 1.43 -13.98
CA GLY A 145 -7.12 1.03 -13.23
C GLY A 145 -6.75 0.36 -11.90
N LEU A 146 -6.02 -0.75 -11.92
CA LEU A 146 -5.59 -1.47 -10.72
C LEU A 146 -4.10 -1.78 -10.79
N ILE A 147 -3.39 -1.45 -9.71
CA ILE A 147 -1.97 -1.76 -9.50
C ILE A 147 -1.83 -2.71 -8.33
N GLY A 148 -1.03 -3.76 -8.49
CA GLY A 148 -0.59 -4.62 -7.40
C GLY A 148 0.79 -4.18 -6.92
N VAL A 149 0.95 -3.99 -5.62
CA VAL A 149 2.23 -3.70 -4.96
C VAL A 149 2.57 -4.86 -4.03
N ILE A 150 3.79 -5.38 -4.12
CA ILE A 150 4.31 -6.42 -3.22
C ILE A 150 5.42 -5.79 -2.39
N GLY A 151 5.14 -5.57 -1.11
CA GLY A 151 6.04 -4.90 -0.18
C GLY A 151 7.01 -5.86 0.51
N PRO A 152 8.26 -5.43 0.75
CA PRO A 152 9.27 -6.19 1.46
C PRO A 152 9.12 -6.05 2.99
N TRP A 153 9.81 -6.93 3.72
CA TRP A 153 9.80 -6.93 5.18
C TRP A 153 10.73 -5.88 5.83
N ASN A 154 11.79 -5.48 5.14
CA ASN A 154 12.86 -4.66 5.72
C ASN A 154 12.50 -3.17 5.85
N TYR A 155 11.63 -2.65 4.99
CA TYR A 155 11.09 -1.30 5.05
C TYR A 155 9.58 -1.34 4.76
N PRO A 156 8.77 -1.85 5.71
CA PRO A 156 7.36 -2.19 5.49
C PRO A 156 6.48 -0.98 5.21
N LEU A 157 6.84 0.22 5.65
CA LEU A 157 6.10 1.43 5.34
C LEU A 157 6.63 2.09 4.06
N SER A 158 7.92 2.38 3.99
CA SER A 158 8.48 3.20 2.90
C SER A 158 8.52 2.45 1.56
N ASN A 159 8.87 1.16 1.53
CA ASN A 159 8.93 0.39 0.29
C ASN A 159 7.61 -0.30 -0.08
N SER A 160 6.62 -0.31 0.81
CA SER A 160 5.29 -0.83 0.51
C SER A 160 4.33 0.32 0.15
N PHE A 161 3.98 1.15 1.13
CA PHE A 161 3.08 2.28 0.88
C PHE A 161 3.71 3.35 -0.01
N GLY A 162 5.04 3.52 0.04
CA GLY A 162 5.76 4.46 -0.84
C GLY A 162 5.48 4.24 -2.32
N ASP A 163 5.41 2.98 -2.77
CA ASP A 163 5.08 2.63 -4.16
C ASP A 163 3.58 2.77 -4.47
N CYS A 164 2.72 2.70 -3.45
CA CYS A 164 1.28 2.95 -3.63
C CYS A 164 0.99 4.43 -3.92
N ILE A 165 1.74 5.37 -3.33
CA ILE A 165 1.47 6.81 -3.42
C ILE A 165 1.45 7.32 -4.87
N PRO A 166 2.49 7.10 -5.72
CA PRO A 166 2.45 7.52 -7.11
C PRO A 166 1.35 6.83 -7.92
N ALA A 167 1.07 5.56 -7.65
CA ALA A 167 0.01 4.81 -8.31
C ALA A 167 -1.38 5.40 -7.99
N LEU A 168 -1.66 5.70 -6.72
CA LEU A 168 -2.88 6.36 -6.26
C LEU A 168 -2.99 7.79 -6.84
N MET A 169 -1.90 8.57 -6.85
CA MET A 169 -1.90 9.91 -7.44
C MET A 169 -2.22 9.89 -8.94
N ALA A 170 -1.80 8.84 -9.65
CA ALA A 170 -2.14 8.66 -11.06
C ALA A 170 -3.62 8.28 -11.30
N GLY A 171 -4.40 8.02 -10.25
CA GLY A 171 -5.81 7.66 -10.33
C GLY A 171 -6.09 6.17 -10.40
N ASN A 172 -5.10 5.32 -10.09
CA ASN A 172 -5.31 3.88 -9.94
C ASN A 172 -5.88 3.55 -8.56
N SER A 173 -6.61 2.45 -8.45
CA SER A 173 -6.72 1.71 -7.21
C SER A 173 -5.50 0.83 -7.00
N VAL A 174 -5.24 0.43 -5.75
CA VAL A 174 -4.05 -0.36 -5.38
C VAL A 174 -4.46 -1.53 -4.49
N ILE A 175 -3.89 -2.70 -4.76
CA ILE A 175 -3.83 -3.80 -3.81
C ILE A 175 -2.40 -3.91 -3.32
N LEU A 176 -2.21 -3.76 -2.02
CA LEU A 176 -0.93 -3.95 -1.36
C LEU A 176 -0.88 -5.33 -0.69
N LYS A 177 0.04 -6.18 -1.14
CA LYS A 177 0.44 -7.38 -0.41
C LYS A 177 1.70 -7.06 0.40
N PRO A 178 1.60 -6.83 1.71
CA PRO A 178 2.79 -6.69 2.55
C PRO A 178 3.54 -8.02 2.64
N SER A 179 4.77 -7.97 3.15
CA SER A 179 5.42 -9.20 3.60
C SER A 179 4.63 -9.84 4.75
N GLU A 180 4.56 -11.15 4.75
CA GLU A 180 3.97 -11.94 5.84
C GLU A 180 4.70 -11.76 7.17
N VAL A 181 5.96 -11.31 7.12
CA VAL A 181 6.78 -11.05 8.33
C VAL A 181 6.39 -9.73 8.99
N THR A 182 6.00 -8.72 8.20
CA THR A 182 5.73 -7.36 8.70
C THR A 182 4.45 -6.76 8.10
N PRO A 183 3.27 -7.36 8.36
CA PRO A 183 2.02 -6.91 7.75
C PRO A 183 1.31 -5.79 8.53
N LEU A 184 1.62 -5.60 9.82
CA LEU A 184 0.86 -4.72 10.71
C LEU A 184 0.97 -3.25 10.31
N THR A 185 2.13 -2.83 9.82
CA THR A 185 2.33 -1.47 9.30
C THR A 185 1.38 -1.17 8.12
N SER A 186 1.11 -2.15 7.25
CA SER A 186 0.18 -1.96 6.13
C SER A 186 -1.28 -1.86 6.58
N LEU A 187 -1.68 -2.55 7.65
CA LEU A 187 -3.01 -2.37 8.24
C LEU A 187 -3.19 -0.97 8.84
N LEU A 188 -2.14 -0.39 9.41
CA LEU A 188 -2.18 1.02 9.84
C LEU A 188 -2.29 2.00 8.67
N VAL A 189 -1.67 1.69 7.54
CA VAL A 189 -1.82 2.50 6.31
C VAL A 189 -3.27 2.47 5.82
N GLU A 190 -3.91 1.31 5.78
CA GLU A 190 -5.32 1.15 5.42
C GLU A 190 -6.22 1.97 6.36
N GLU A 191 -6.07 1.83 7.68
CA GLU A 191 -6.78 2.63 8.68
C GLU A 191 -6.61 4.14 8.43
N GLY A 192 -5.37 4.58 8.16
CA GLY A 192 -5.06 5.97 7.90
C GLY A 192 -5.69 6.50 6.62
N LEU A 193 -5.71 5.73 5.55
CA LEU A 193 -6.33 6.10 4.27
C LEU A 193 -7.85 6.22 4.42
N ASN A 194 -8.50 5.27 5.09
CA ASN A 194 -9.94 5.29 5.36
C ASN A 194 -10.30 6.52 6.21
N ALA A 195 -9.52 6.81 7.26
CA ALA A 195 -9.69 8.02 8.08
C ALA A 195 -9.45 9.33 7.31
N SER A 196 -8.75 9.26 6.19
CA SER A 196 -8.40 10.41 5.34
C SER A 196 -9.37 10.65 4.19
N GLY A 197 -10.47 9.90 4.13
CA GLY A 197 -11.51 10.04 3.11
C GLY A 197 -11.17 9.34 1.78
N ALA A 198 -10.26 8.37 1.79
CA ALA A 198 -10.19 7.40 0.70
C ALA A 198 -11.48 6.56 0.68
N PRO A 199 -11.95 6.11 -0.49
CA PRO A 199 -13.08 5.16 -0.54
C PRO A 199 -12.78 3.89 0.26
N ASP A 200 -13.81 3.34 0.91
CA ASP A 200 -13.74 2.15 1.79
C ASP A 200 -13.48 0.81 1.05
N ASP A 201 -13.15 0.82 -0.24
CA ASP A 201 -12.95 -0.37 -1.08
C ASP A 201 -11.53 -0.51 -1.59
#